data_03405b86082854260f6bccfde0b159a5
#
_entry.id   03405b86082854260f6bccfde0b159a5
#
_cell.length_a   1.000
_cell.length_b   1.000
_cell.length_c   1.000
_cell.angle_alpha   90.00
_cell.angle_beta   90.00
_cell.angle_gamma   90.00
#
_symmetry.space_group_name_H-M   'P 1'
#
loop_
_entity.id
_entity.type
_entity.pdbx_description
1 polymer ?
#
loop_
_entity_poly.entity_id
_entity_poly.type
_entity_poly.pdbx_seq_one_letter_code
_entity_poly.pdbx_strand_id
1 'polypeptide(L)'
;MIVVKVLLFSEGKNTFSRSGVGQALNHQVEALGANNVEFTLNPDEDYDIVHINTLGIKSWRVLKKAKKKKKPVIYHTHTTYEDFKGSVKGSNQLAPIIRFWAKKSYNGADYLISPTEYTKNLITEKYLNKEKEIRVISNGVNIEKIKKDEELKKNFLKKHKINKPLIITAGLPFERKGIKDFVKIVERCSDYQFLWFGSSSIKSMLPKKIQKIIENPPKNLIFPGYVEKEELIGAFGAAKLFLFMTYEENEGIVVLEALSAKLPLVVRDIPVYENWLQDGINCFKARNNDEFYKKMVSIVNEKVENINEIIENGYKIAKERDLKKIGAKYKEYYEYILENKNI
;
A
#
# COMPACT_ATOMS: atom_id res chain seq x y z
N MET A 1 20.56 24.48 9.87
CA MET A 1 19.82 23.22 9.61
C MET A 1 20.11 22.26 10.75
N ILE A 2 19.08 21.80 11.42
CA ILE A 2 19.21 20.80 12.48
C ILE A 2 19.49 19.45 11.78
N VAL A 3 20.60 18.80 12.13
CA VAL A 3 20.87 17.43 11.66
C VAL A 3 20.03 16.50 12.55
N VAL A 4 19.04 15.85 11.96
CA VAL A 4 18.13 14.94 12.66
C VAL A 4 18.54 13.51 12.36
N LYS A 5 18.81 12.70 13.40
CA LYS A 5 18.95 11.24 13.26
C LYS A 5 17.69 10.53 13.74
N VAL A 6 17.06 9.76 12.86
CA VAL A 6 15.77 9.09 13.11
C VAL A 6 15.98 7.58 13.31
N LEU A 7 15.46 7.04 14.41
CA LEU A 7 15.28 5.58 14.51
C LEU A 7 14.00 5.17 13.78
N LEU A 8 14.13 4.49 12.64
CA LEU A 8 13.02 3.83 11.96
C LEU A 8 12.84 2.42 12.53
N PHE A 9 11.82 2.22 13.33
CA PHE A 9 11.60 0.93 13.98
C PHE A 9 10.43 0.16 13.38
N SER A 10 10.71 -1.10 13.02
CA SER A 10 9.70 -2.07 12.58
C SER A 10 9.99 -3.43 13.20
N GLU A 11 9.02 -3.97 13.94
CA GLU A 11 9.08 -5.31 14.49
C GLU A 11 8.84 -6.35 13.40
N GLY A 12 9.65 -7.41 13.35
CA GLY A 12 9.47 -8.50 12.38
C GLY A 12 9.84 -8.15 10.94
N LYS A 13 10.80 -7.25 10.73
CA LYS A 13 11.25 -6.77 9.41
C LYS A 13 11.41 -7.90 8.39
N ASN A 14 12.04 -9.02 8.77
CA ASN A 14 12.29 -10.16 7.88
C ASN A 14 11.00 -10.94 7.56
N THR A 15 10.05 -10.99 8.47
CA THR A 15 8.79 -11.72 8.32
C THR A 15 7.78 -10.94 7.47
N PHE A 16 7.78 -9.62 7.57
CA PHE A 16 6.81 -8.74 6.91
C PHE A 16 7.38 -7.96 5.74
N SER A 17 8.61 -8.22 5.31
CA SER A 17 9.28 -7.50 4.20
C SER A 17 8.45 -7.49 2.91
N ARG A 18 7.67 -8.54 2.65
CA ARG A 18 6.79 -8.70 1.49
C ARG A 18 5.34 -8.26 1.72
N SER A 19 5.05 -7.62 2.85
CA SER A 19 3.72 -7.05 3.15
C SER A 19 3.66 -5.58 2.77
N GLY A 20 2.45 -4.99 2.76
CA GLY A 20 2.25 -3.56 2.53
C GLY A 20 3.01 -2.68 3.55
N VAL A 21 3.08 -3.09 4.83
CA VAL A 21 3.85 -2.38 5.87
C VAL A 21 5.35 -2.49 5.62
N GLY A 22 5.83 -3.66 5.17
CA GLY A 22 7.23 -3.83 4.78
C GLY A 22 7.63 -2.97 3.60
N GLN A 23 6.75 -2.88 2.59
CA GLN A 23 6.95 -2.02 1.43
C GLN A 23 6.95 -0.54 1.83
N ALA A 24 6.02 -0.12 2.70
CA ALA A 24 5.98 1.24 3.24
C ALA A 24 7.28 1.61 3.97
N LEU A 25 7.84 0.70 4.77
CA LEU A 25 9.13 0.92 5.43
C LEU A 25 10.28 1.07 4.41
N ASN A 26 10.32 0.23 3.36
CA ASN A 26 11.32 0.35 2.30
C ASN A 26 11.21 1.71 1.59
N HIS A 27 9.99 2.15 1.29
CA HIS A 27 9.73 3.48 0.72
C HIS A 27 10.18 4.60 1.67
N GLN A 28 9.94 4.47 2.97
CA GLN A 28 10.38 5.44 3.97
C GLN A 28 11.91 5.53 4.03
N VAL A 29 12.62 4.39 4.06
CA VAL A 29 14.10 4.35 3.99
C VAL A 29 14.62 5.04 2.74
N GLU A 30 14.03 4.75 1.58
CA GLU A 30 14.41 5.33 0.30
C GLU A 30 14.12 6.84 0.26
N ALA A 31 12.96 7.26 0.76
CA ALA A 31 12.55 8.66 0.83
C ALA A 31 13.47 9.51 1.72
N LEU A 32 13.87 8.99 2.88
CA LEU A 32 14.80 9.67 3.79
C LEU A 32 16.20 9.74 3.19
N GLY A 33 16.70 8.65 2.59
CA GLY A 33 17.98 8.63 1.90
C GLY A 33 18.07 9.68 0.77
N ALA A 34 16.98 9.78 -0.04
CA ALA A 34 16.88 10.77 -1.13
C ALA A 34 16.89 12.24 -0.65
N ASN A 35 16.65 12.49 0.65
CA ASN A 35 16.62 13.83 1.25
C ASN A 35 17.76 14.07 2.27
N ASN A 36 18.78 13.20 2.29
CA ASN A 36 19.92 13.26 3.19
C ASN A 36 19.49 13.36 4.68
N VAL A 37 18.45 12.66 5.07
CA VAL A 37 18.04 12.52 6.48
C VAL A 37 18.77 11.34 7.07
N GLU A 38 19.53 11.55 8.14
CA GLU A 38 20.20 10.47 8.85
C GLU A 38 19.18 9.57 9.54
N PHE A 39 19.36 8.25 9.41
CA PHE A 39 18.51 7.29 10.12
C PHE A 39 19.27 6.05 10.51
N THR A 40 18.74 5.34 11.51
CA THR A 40 19.17 4.01 11.90
C THR A 40 17.97 3.06 11.99
N LEU A 41 18.23 1.78 11.81
CA LEU A 41 17.26 0.70 12.04
C LEU A 41 17.58 -0.07 13.34
N ASN A 42 18.67 0.28 14.01
CA ASN A 42 19.14 -0.35 15.24
C ASN A 42 18.68 0.47 16.46
N PRO A 43 17.80 -0.07 17.33
CA PRO A 43 17.29 0.64 18.51
C PRO A 43 18.33 0.85 19.63
N ASP A 44 19.53 0.30 19.48
CA ASP A 44 20.62 0.44 20.45
C ASP A 44 21.60 1.56 20.08
N GLU A 45 21.55 2.07 18.86
CA GLU A 45 22.24 3.29 18.46
C GLU A 45 21.58 4.54 19.05
N ASP A 46 22.29 5.69 18.98
CA ASP A 46 21.69 6.97 19.36
C ASP A 46 20.84 7.54 18.23
N TYR A 47 19.78 8.27 18.62
CA TYR A 47 18.84 8.91 17.74
C TYR A 47 18.16 10.11 18.43
N ASP A 48 17.60 11.02 17.66
CA ASP A 48 16.87 12.18 18.15
C ASP A 48 15.37 11.94 18.25
N ILE A 49 14.81 11.22 17.29
CA ILE A 49 13.40 10.87 17.16
C ILE A 49 13.27 9.37 16.90
N VAL A 50 12.23 8.74 17.44
CA VAL A 50 11.84 7.39 17.01
C VAL A 50 10.56 7.44 16.19
N HIS A 51 10.59 6.78 15.02
CA HIS A 51 9.44 6.59 14.14
C HIS A 51 9.10 5.09 14.07
N ILE A 52 7.97 4.69 14.68
CA ILE A 52 7.56 3.29 14.82
C ILE A 52 6.50 2.96 13.76
N ASN A 53 6.72 1.87 13.02
CA ASN A 53 5.90 1.46 11.88
C ASN A 53 5.00 0.23 12.15
N THR A 54 5.22 -0.49 13.25
CA THR A 54 4.51 -1.76 13.52
C THR A 54 3.93 -1.81 14.92
N LEU A 55 2.80 -2.51 15.06
CA LEU A 55 2.24 -2.86 16.35
C LEU A 55 2.92 -4.13 16.89
N GLY A 56 3.25 -4.15 18.19
CA GLY A 56 3.80 -5.33 18.83
C GLY A 56 4.51 -5.03 20.14
N ILE A 57 4.96 -6.09 20.82
CA ILE A 57 5.58 -5.99 22.14
C ILE A 57 6.93 -5.26 22.07
N LYS A 58 7.74 -5.53 21.04
CA LYS A 58 9.03 -4.85 20.86
C LYS A 58 8.81 -3.38 20.50
N SER A 59 7.88 -3.08 19.61
CA SER A 59 7.47 -1.70 19.27
C SER A 59 7.06 -0.94 20.53
N TRP A 60 6.26 -1.55 21.40
CA TRP A 60 5.87 -0.95 22.67
C TRP A 60 7.06 -0.73 23.63
N ARG A 61 8.01 -1.67 23.69
CA ARG A 61 9.25 -1.52 24.50
C ARG A 61 10.11 -0.36 23.98
N VAL A 62 10.25 -0.23 22.66
CA VAL A 62 10.99 0.89 22.03
C VAL A 62 10.32 2.21 22.35
N LEU A 63 8.98 2.31 22.23
CA LEU A 63 8.22 3.49 22.63
C LEU A 63 8.54 3.87 24.11
N LYS A 64 8.45 2.91 25.03
CA LYS A 64 8.73 3.15 26.45
C LYS A 64 10.19 3.56 26.70
N LYS A 65 11.17 2.94 26.01
CA LYS A 65 12.60 3.31 26.10
C LYS A 65 12.83 4.75 25.63
N ALA A 66 12.20 5.14 24.51
CA ALA A 66 12.30 6.50 23.96
C ALA A 66 11.69 7.54 24.91
N LYS A 67 10.49 7.28 25.44
CA LYS A 67 9.84 8.16 26.44
C LYS A 67 10.69 8.35 27.69
N LYS A 68 11.30 7.27 28.23
CA LYS A 68 12.21 7.35 29.37
C LYS A 68 13.43 8.23 29.08
N LYS A 69 13.91 8.21 27.82
CA LYS A 69 15.01 9.06 27.35
C LYS A 69 14.56 10.46 26.93
N LYS A 70 13.29 10.83 27.12
CA LYS A 70 12.69 12.10 26.69
C LYS A 70 12.89 12.35 25.18
N LYS A 71 12.93 11.31 24.35
CA LYS A 71 13.00 11.42 22.90
C LYS A 71 11.57 11.40 22.31
N PRO A 72 11.23 12.26 21.35
CA PRO A 72 9.92 12.25 20.68
C PRO A 72 9.62 10.91 20.02
N VAL A 73 8.37 10.49 20.14
CA VAL A 73 7.86 9.23 19.55
C VAL A 73 6.80 9.54 18.52
N ILE A 74 7.08 9.19 17.28
CA ILE A 74 6.12 9.18 16.18
C ILE A 74 5.63 7.75 15.98
N TYR A 75 4.33 7.57 15.76
CA TYR A 75 3.77 6.30 15.35
C TYR A 75 3.10 6.43 13.98
N HIS A 76 3.49 5.56 13.03
CA HIS A 76 2.83 5.49 11.74
C HIS A 76 1.60 4.59 11.80
N THR A 77 0.45 5.07 11.36
CA THR A 77 -0.83 4.37 11.52
C THR A 77 -1.12 3.39 10.38
N HIS A 78 -0.15 2.49 10.11
CA HIS A 78 -0.29 1.48 9.05
C HIS A 78 -1.30 0.37 9.34
N THR A 79 -1.66 0.16 10.61
CA THR A 79 -2.48 -0.98 11.01
C THR A 79 -3.73 -0.52 11.74
N THR A 80 -4.89 -0.88 11.21
CA THR A 80 -6.20 -0.65 11.81
C THR A 80 -6.94 -1.98 11.99
N TYR A 81 -7.97 -1.99 12.82
CA TYR A 81 -8.90 -3.12 12.93
C TYR A 81 -9.55 -3.42 11.58
N GLU A 82 -9.93 -2.36 10.88
CA GLU A 82 -10.63 -2.39 9.61
C GLU A 82 -9.77 -3.07 8.53
N ASP A 83 -8.50 -2.68 8.42
CA ASP A 83 -7.55 -3.28 7.47
C ASP A 83 -7.11 -4.70 7.87
N PHE A 84 -7.08 -5.03 9.15
CA PHE A 84 -6.69 -6.38 9.62
C PHE A 84 -7.81 -7.40 9.44
N LYS A 85 -9.07 -7.00 9.58
CA LYS A 85 -10.24 -7.86 9.43
C LYS A 85 -10.32 -8.42 7.99
N GLY A 86 -10.65 -9.72 7.86
CA GLY A 86 -10.75 -10.38 6.54
C GLY A 86 -9.41 -10.62 5.84
N SER A 87 -8.29 -10.55 6.55
CA SER A 87 -6.96 -10.85 5.99
C SER A 87 -6.62 -12.34 6.09
N VAL A 88 -6.09 -12.79 7.20
CA VAL A 88 -5.68 -14.19 7.41
C VAL A 88 -6.75 -15.00 8.16
N LYS A 89 -6.57 -16.31 8.21
CA LYS A 89 -7.41 -17.21 9.00
C LYS A 89 -7.41 -16.77 10.48
N GLY A 90 -8.60 -16.58 11.05
CA GLY A 90 -8.77 -16.13 12.44
C GLY A 90 -8.61 -14.60 12.63
N SER A 91 -8.34 -13.82 11.56
CA SER A 91 -8.18 -12.38 11.69
C SER A 91 -9.40 -11.67 12.26
N ASN A 92 -10.61 -12.15 11.96
CA ASN A 92 -11.84 -11.57 12.50
C ASN A 92 -11.95 -11.68 14.03
N GLN A 93 -11.50 -12.81 14.59
CA GLN A 93 -11.45 -13.07 16.02
C GLN A 93 -10.31 -12.29 16.71
N LEU A 94 -9.20 -12.11 16.03
CA LEU A 94 -8.02 -11.39 16.54
C LEU A 94 -8.12 -9.88 16.36
N ALA A 95 -8.97 -9.39 15.47
CA ALA A 95 -9.09 -7.97 15.16
C ALA A 95 -9.39 -7.08 16.39
N PRO A 96 -10.23 -7.48 17.38
CA PRO A 96 -10.40 -6.71 18.60
C PRO A 96 -9.10 -6.52 19.41
N ILE A 97 -8.22 -7.53 19.42
CA ILE A 97 -6.90 -7.47 20.09
C ILE A 97 -5.99 -6.48 19.36
N ILE A 98 -6.00 -6.52 18.02
CA ILE A 98 -5.26 -5.55 17.20
C ILE A 98 -5.76 -4.14 17.46
N ARG A 99 -7.08 -3.93 17.56
CA ARG A 99 -7.66 -2.63 17.89
C ARG A 99 -7.21 -2.13 19.27
N PHE A 100 -7.20 -3.00 20.28
CA PHE A 100 -6.70 -2.66 21.60
C PHE A 100 -5.23 -2.23 21.58
N TRP A 101 -4.37 -3.00 20.91
CA TRP A 101 -2.94 -2.68 20.77
C TRP A 101 -2.72 -1.40 19.97
N ALA A 102 -3.46 -1.18 18.89
CA ALA A 102 -3.40 0.05 18.10
C ALA A 102 -3.80 1.27 18.95
N LYS A 103 -4.94 1.20 19.66
CA LYS A 103 -5.35 2.25 20.61
C LYS A 103 -4.25 2.57 21.62
N LYS A 104 -3.70 1.54 22.26
CA LYS A 104 -2.64 1.70 23.26
C LYS A 104 -1.40 2.36 22.67
N SER A 105 -0.96 1.92 21.48
CA SER A 105 0.24 2.42 20.82
C SER A 105 0.07 3.87 20.33
N TYR A 106 -1.04 4.15 19.66
CA TYR A 106 -1.30 5.48 19.10
C TYR A 106 -1.52 6.53 20.19
N ASN A 107 -2.19 6.16 21.29
CA ASN A 107 -2.30 7.07 22.44
C ASN A 107 -0.97 7.25 23.20
N GLY A 108 -0.11 6.25 23.18
CA GLY A 108 1.21 6.30 23.84
C GLY A 108 2.26 7.14 23.10
N ALA A 109 2.12 7.36 21.80
CA ALA A 109 3.02 8.18 21.00
C ALA A 109 2.80 9.68 21.27
N ASP A 110 3.78 10.54 20.94
CA ASP A 110 3.62 11.99 20.98
C ASP A 110 2.92 12.52 19.74
N TYR A 111 3.33 12.00 18.59
CA TYR A 111 2.90 12.40 17.25
C TYR A 111 2.44 11.19 16.45
N LEU A 112 1.57 11.42 15.46
CA LEU A 112 1.11 10.39 14.56
C LEU A 112 1.31 10.82 13.11
N ILE A 113 1.58 9.83 12.25
CA ILE A 113 1.54 9.99 10.80
C ILE A 113 0.53 9.01 10.25
N SER A 114 -0.35 9.47 9.36
CA SER A 114 -1.29 8.64 8.62
C SER A 114 -1.04 8.76 7.12
N PRO A 115 -1.22 7.68 6.33
CA PRO A 115 -0.95 7.74 4.90
C PRO A 115 -2.01 8.53 4.10
N THR A 116 -3.22 8.67 4.63
CA THR A 116 -4.35 9.38 3.99
C THR A 116 -5.19 10.14 5.00
N GLU A 117 -5.99 11.12 4.54
CA GLU A 117 -6.98 11.81 5.36
C GLU A 117 -8.04 10.84 5.90
N TYR A 118 -8.45 9.84 5.10
CA TYR A 118 -9.35 8.77 5.55
C TYR A 118 -8.79 8.06 6.80
N THR A 119 -7.53 7.60 6.73
CA THR A 119 -6.91 6.90 7.86
C THR A 119 -6.74 7.84 9.06
N LYS A 120 -6.38 9.11 8.85
CA LYS A 120 -6.32 10.12 9.90
C LYS A 120 -7.68 10.25 10.60
N ASN A 121 -8.77 10.44 9.86
CA ASN A 121 -10.11 10.59 10.42
C ASN A 121 -10.52 9.32 11.18
N LEU A 122 -10.30 8.14 10.60
CA LEU A 122 -10.56 6.85 11.24
C LEU A 122 -9.81 6.71 12.57
N ILE A 123 -8.53 7.11 12.62
CA ILE A 123 -7.71 7.05 13.85
C ILE A 123 -8.24 8.05 14.88
N THR A 124 -8.52 9.27 14.48
CA THR A 124 -9.06 10.31 15.37
C THR A 124 -10.37 9.87 16.02
N GLU A 125 -11.30 9.37 15.23
CA GLU A 125 -12.65 9.01 15.70
C GLU A 125 -12.67 7.72 16.54
N LYS A 126 -11.91 6.69 16.12
CA LYS A 126 -12.07 5.34 16.69
C LYS A 126 -10.94 4.88 17.60
N TYR A 127 -9.77 5.55 17.55
CA TYR A 127 -8.58 5.08 18.26
C TYR A 127 -8.05 6.03 19.31
N LEU A 128 -8.21 7.34 19.16
CA LEU A 128 -7.70 8.31 20.12
C LEU A 128 -8.66 8.53 21.28
N ASN A 129 -8.09 8.74 22.46
CA ASN A 129 -8.81 9.12 23.67
C ASN A 129 -8.85 10.64 23.88
N LYS A 130 -7.91 11.35 23.25
CA LYS A 130 -7.75 12.82 23.28
C LYS A 130 -7.35 13.28 21.89
N GLU A 131 -7.62 14.53 21.59
CA GLU A 131 -7.11 15.18 20.40
C GLU A 131 -5.58 15.08 20.36
N LYS A 132 -5.07 14.75 19.19
CA LYS A 132 -3.65 14.60 18.91
C LYS A 132 -3.36 15.01 17.48
N GLU A 133 -2.23 15.67 17.27
CA GLU A 133 -1.77 15.99 15.93
C GLU A 133 -1.50 14.72 15.13
N ILE A 134 -2.11 14.65 13.96
CA ILE A 134 -1.86 13.60 12.96
C ILE A 134 -1.47 14.26 11.65
N ARG A 135 -0.20 14.12 11.25
CA ARG A 135 0.26 14.61 9.96
C ARG A 135 -0.07 13.57 8.87
N VAL A 136 -0.61 14.03 7.75
CA VAL A 136 -0.87 13.14 6.61
C VAL A 136 0.33 13.16 5.68
N ILE A 137 1.00 12.00 5.56
CA ILE A 137 2.15 11.78 4.67
C ILE A 137 1.96 10.43 4.00
N SER A 138 1.80 10.45 2.67
CA SER A 138 1.65 9.26 1.84
C SER A 138 2.84 8.30 1.98
N ASN A 139 2.60 6.99 1.82
CA ASN A 139 3.69 6.01 1.70
C ASN A 139 4.55 6.20 0.46
N GLY A 140 4.04 6.94 -0.52
CA GLY A 140 4.74 7.30 -1.73
C GLY A 140 4.98 6.17 -2.72
N VAL A 141 5.59 6.52 -3.83
CA VAL A 141 6.02 5.62 -4.90
C VAL A 141 7.31 6.15 -5.53
N ASN A 142 8.22 5.26 -5.91
CA ASN A 142 9.40 5.64 -6.67
C ASN A 142 9.06 5.65 -8.16
N ILE A 143 8.73 6.84 -8.71
CA ILE A 143 8.34 6.99 -10.11
C ILE A 143 9.47 6.65 -11.08
N GLU A 144 10.72 6.84 -10.71
CA GLU A 144 11.87 6.52 -11.55
C GLU A 144 12.09 5.01 -11.70
N LYS A 145 11.75 4.25 -10.65
CA LYS A 145 11.90 2.81 -10.65
C LYS A 145 10.72 2.06 -11.29
N ILE A 146 9.60 2.74 -11.55
CA ILE A 146 8.41 2.13 -12.17
C ILE A 146 8.17 2.78 -13.53
N LYS A 147 9.13 2.66 -14.41
CA LYS A 147 9.01 3.08 -15.82
C LYS A 147 8.75 1.86 -16.69
N LYS A 148 7.87 2.01 -17.69
CA LYS A 148 7.68 0.97 -18.70
C LYS A 148 8.99 0.70 -19.42
N ASP A 149 9.32 -0.56 -19.60
CA ASP A 149 10.50 -1.06 -20.28
C ASP A 149 10.07 -2.09 -21.31
N GLU A 150 10.38 -1.88 -22.58
CA GLU A 150 9.92 -2.73 -23.68
C GLU A 150 10.63 -4.10 -23.69
N GLU A 151 11.86 -4.18 -23.19
CA GLU A 151 12.57 -5.46 -23.08
C GLU A 151 11.99 -6.30 -21.95
N LEU A 152 11.80 -5.69 -20.76
CA LEU A 152 11.16 -6.37 -19.64
C LEU A 152 9.75 -6.82 -19.98
N LYS A 153 8.99 -5.99 -20.72
CA LYS A 153 7.67 -6.36 -21.23
C LYS A 153 7.71 -7.59 -22.14
N LYS A 154 8.63 -7.62 -23.12
CA LYS A 154 8.78 -8.77 -24.02
C LYS A 154 9.14 -10.05 -23.26
N ASN A 155 10.09 -9.95 -22.34
CA ASN A 155 10.52 -11.05 -21.49
C ASN A 155 9.38 -11.57 -20.62
N PHE A 156 8.58 -10.67 -20.03
CA PHE A 156 7.40 -11.00 -19.25
C PHE A 156 6.34 -11.74 -20.07
N LEU A 157 5.96 -11.20 -21.25
CA LEU A 157 4.97 -11.80 -22.14
C LEU A 157 5.40 -13.21 -22.56
N LYS A 158 6.68 -13.41 -22.90
CA LYS A 158 7.25 -14.71 -23.27
C LYS A 158 7.23 -15.70 -22.11
N LYS A 159 7.70 -15.26 -20.91
CA LYS A 159 7.78 -16.09 -19.70
C LYS A 159 6.41 -16.66 -19.32
N HIS A 160 5.39 -15.81 -19.32
CA HIS A 160 4.04 -16.16 -18.89
C HIS A 160 3.14 -16.62 -20.05
N LYS A 161 3.67 -16.70 -21.28
CA LYS A 161 2.93 -17.12 -22.50
C LYS A 161 1.65 -16.30 -22.71
N ILE A 162 1.72 -14.98 -22.47
CA ILE A 162 0.59 -14.07 -22.61
C ILE A 162 0.35 -13.76 -24.08
N ASN A 163 -0.84 -14.11 -24.58
CA ASN A 163 -1.26 -13.90 -25.96
C ASN A 163 -2.65 -13.25 -26.07
N LYS A 164 -3.24 -12.85 -24.94
CA LYS A 164 -4.52 -12.15 -24.84
C LYS A 164 -4.33 -10.81 -24.13
N PRO A 165 -5.27 -9.87 -24.25
CA PRO A 165 -5.24 -8.64 -23.44
C PRO A 165 -5.10 -8.97 -21.96
N LEU A 166 -4.10 -8.35 -21.32
CA LEU A 166 -3.71 -8.66 -19.96
C LEU A 166 -4.31 -7.67 -18.96
N ILE A 167 -4.96 -8.18 -17.96
CA ILE A 167 -5.44 -7.45 -16.77
C ILE A 167 -4.67 -7.92 -15.55
N ILE A 168 -4.14 -7.01 -14.76
CA ILE A 168 -3.36 -7.37 -13.57
C ILE A 168 -3.92 -6.76 -12.30
N THR A 169 -3.60 -7.39 -11.18
CA THR A 169 -3.76 -6.87 -9.83
C THR A 169 -2.60 -7.33 -8.96
N ALA A 170 -2.37 -6.66 -7.83
CA ALA A 170 -1.30 -7.02 -6.91
C ALA A 170 -1.71 -6.84 -5.45
N GLY A 171 -1.15 -7.67 -4.59
CA GLY A 171 -1.37 -7.68 -3.16
C GLY A 171 -1.55 -9.09 -2.61
N LEU A 172 -1.47 -9.22 -1.29
CA LEU A 172 -1.76 -10.50 -0.65
C LEU A 172 -3.21 -10.90 -0.93
N PRO A 173 -3.49 -12.15 -1.36
CA PRO A 173 -4.81 -12.58 -1.82
C PRO A 173 -5.78 -12.78 -0.64
N PHE A 174 -6.02 -11.72 0.11
CA PHE A 174 -6.97 -11.67 1.21
C PHE A 174 -8.41 -11.53 0.73
N GLU A 175 -9.37 -11.99 1.53
CA GLU A 175 -10.79 -11.82 1.21
C GLU A 175 -11.15 -10.35 1.07
N ARG A 176 -10.65 -9.48 1.97
CA ARG A 176 -10.84 -8.03 1.89
C ARG A 176 -10.23 -7.38 0.64
N LYS A 177 -9.24 -8.01 0.00
CA LYS A 177 -8.67 -7.55 -1.27
C LYS A 177 -9.54 -7.89 -2.49
N GLY A 178 -10.72 -8.50 -2.26
CA GLY A 178 -11.70 -8.76 -3.29
C GLY A 178 -11.40 -9.96 -4.19
N ILE A 179 -10.56 -10.92 -3.74
CA ILE A 179 -10.18 -12.08 -4.57
C ILE A 179 -11.38 -12.87 -5.07
N LYS A 180 -12.42 -13.02 -4.27
CA LYS A 180 -13.64 -13.74 -4.69
C LYS A 180 -14.38 -13.03 -5.82
N ASP A 181 -14.44 -11.70 -5.76
CA ASP A 181 -15.09 -10.90 -6.79
C ASP A 181 -14.23 -10.84 -8.05
N PHE A 182 -12.91 -10.73 -7.88
CA PHE A 182 -11.97 -10.79 -8.99
C PHE A 182 -12.13 -12.09 -9.79
N VAL A 183 -12.23 -13.25 -9.11
CA VAL A 183 -12.46 -14.55 -9.77
C VAL A 183 -13.78 -14.56 -10.53
N LYS A 184 -14.87 -14.00 -9.98
CA LYS A 184 -16.16 -13.90 -10.70
C LYS A 184 -16.04 -13.07 -11.98
N ILE A 185 -15.20 -12.02 -11.97
CA ILE A 185 -14.92 -11.24 -13.20
C ILE A 185 -14.13 -12.10 -14.19
N VAL A 186 -13.09 -12.78 -13.72
CA VAL A 186 -12.26 -13.67 -14.55
C VAL A 186 -13.10 -14.73 -15.27
N GLU A 187 -14.01 -15.39 -14.54
CA GLU A 187 -14.89 -16.45 -15.09
C GLU A 187 -15.84 -15.94 -16.20
N ARG A 188 -16.14 -14.62 -16.21
CA ARG A 188 -16.98 -13.98 -17.24
C ARG A 188 -16.21 -13.60 -18.51
N CYS A 189 -14.87 -13.76 -18.53
CA CYS A 189 -13.99 -13.14 -19.53
C CYS A 189 -12.98 -14.15 -20.10
N SER A 190 -13.43 -15.08 -20.93
CA SER A 190 -12.54 -16.08 -21.56
C SER A 190 -11.50 -15.48 -22.53
N ASP A 191 -11.79 -14.29 -23.08
CA ASP A 191 -10.97 -13.65 -24.11
C ASP A 191 -9.83 -12.79 -23.53
N TYR A 192 -9.76 -12.64 -22.20
CA TYR A 192 -8.74 -11.91 -21.49
C TYR A 192 -7.89 -12.83 -20.62
N GLN A 193 -6.65 -12.41 -20.37
CA GLN A 193 -5.73 -13.06 -19.43
C GLN A 193 -5.64 -12.21 -18.16
N PHE A 194 -5.64 -12.88 -17.01
CA PHE A 194 -5.56 -12.23 -15.71
C PHE A 194 -4.36 -12.71 -14.90
N LEU A 195 -3.69 -11.79 -14.21
CA LEU A 195 -2.65 -12.13 -13.26
C LEU A 195 -2.91 -11.45 -11.90
N TRP A 196 -2.77 -12.24 -10.84
CA TRP A 196 -2.78 -11.74 -9.48
C TRP A 196 -1.41 -11.92 -8.84
N PHE A 197 -0.66 -10.83 -8.67
CA PHE A 197 0.63 -10.82 -8.01
C PHE A 197 0.46 -10.77 -6.50
N GLY A 198 1.21 -11.59 -5.76
CA GLY A 198 1.18 -11.60 -4.30
C GLY A 198 1.95 -12.77 -3.72
N SER A 199 2.25 -12.71 -2.43
CA SER A 199 3.08 -13.70 -1.78
C SER A 199 2.40 -15.06 -1.67
N SER A 200 3.04 -16.10 -2.18
CA SER A 200 2.68 -17.50 -1.91
C SER A 200 3.07 -17.97 -0.50
N SER A 201 3.97 -17.25 0.17
CA SER A 201 4.51 -17.63 1.49
C SER A 201 3.48 -17.67 2.62
N ILE A 202 2.33 -16.99 2.43
CA ILE A 202 1.24 -16.97 3.43
C ILE A 202 0.09 -17.94 3.10
N LYS A 203 0.24 -18.78 2.07
CA LYS A 203 -0.86 -19.65 1.59
C LYS A 203 -1.51 -20.45 2.72
N SER A 204 -0.73 -21.05 3.62
CA SER A 204 -1.22 -21.82 4.77
C SER A 204 -2.02 -20.97 5.78
N MET A 205 -1.80 -19.66 5.81
CA MET A 205 -2.50 -18.73 6.70
C MET A 205 -3.83 -18.23 6.10
N LEU A 206 -4.10 -18.49 4.82
CA LEU A 206 -5.33 -18.08 4.15
C LEU A 206 -6.51 -18.99 4.51
N PRO A 207 -7.74 -18.48 4.48
CA PRO A 207 -8.94 -19.32 4.58
C PRO A 207 -8.96 -20.41 3.51
N LYS A 208 -9.43 -21.62 3.84
CA LYS A 208 -9.46 -22.78 2.91
C LYS A 208 -10.10 -22.47 1.54
N LYS A 209 -11.15 -21.62 1.52
CA LYS A 209 -11.80 -21.20 0.26
C LYS A 209 -10.84 -20.43 -0.65
N ILE A 210 -10.01 -19.58 -0.09
CA ILE A 210 -9.00 -18.80 -0.85
C ILE A 210 -7.86 -19.72 -1.29
N GLN A 211 -7.40 -20.63 -0.44
CA GLN A 211 -6.41 -21.64 -0.81
C GLN A 211 -6.84 -22.42 -2.06
N LYS A 212 -8.12 -22.90 -2.07
CA LYS A 212 -8.68 -23.63 -3.23
C LYS A 212 -8.69 -22.81 -4.51
N ILE A 213 -8.98 -21.50 -4.44
CA ILE A 213 -8.93 -20.59 -5.60
C ILE A 213 -7.50 -20.52 -6.16
N ILE A 214 -6.50 -20.40 -5.30
CA ILE A 214 -5.09 -20.30 -5.72
C ILE A 214 -4.58 -21.64 -6.26
N GLU A 215 -5.06 -22.77 -5.73
CA GLU A 215 -4.66 -24.12 -6.18
C GLU A 215 -5.31 -24.52 -7.49
N ASN A 216 -6.54 -24.11 -7.70
CA ASN A 216 -7.34 -24.44 -8.87
C ASN A 216 -7.95 -23.17 -9.49
N PRO A 217 -7.13 -22.27 -10.03
CA PRO A 217 -7.64 -21.03 -10.61
C PRO A 217 -8.40 -21.30 -11.93
N PRO A 218 -9.27 -20.38 -12.36
CA PRO A 218 -9.79 -20.37 -13.71
C PRO A 218 -8.66 -20.42 -14.75
N LYS A 219 -8.89 -21.04 -15.92
CA LYS A 219 -7.87 -21.26 -16.96
C LYS A 219 -7.14 -19.97 -17.42
N ASN A 220 -7.82 -18.85 -17.35
CA ASN A 220 -7.31 -17.54 -17.76
C ASN A 220 -6.79 -16.68 -16.58
N LEU A 221 -6.61 -17.27 -15.38
CA LEU A 221 -6.03 -16.62 -14.20
C LEU A 221 -4.73 -17.31 -13.78
N ILE A 222 -3.68 -16.51 -13.63
CA ILE A 222 -2.38 -16.97 -13.13
C ILE A 222 -2.07 -16.27 -11.81
N PHE A 223 -1.55 -17.02 -10.83
CA PHE A 223 -0.98 -16.53 -9.59
C PHE A 223 0.55 -16.72 -9.62
N PRO A 224 1.33 -15.73 -10.11
CA PRO A 224 2.81 -15.87 -10.18
C PRO A 224 3.46 -15.93 -8.80
N GLY A 225 2.72 -15.55 -7.76
CA GLY A 225 3.27 -15.40 -6.42
C GLY A 225 3.96 -14.05 -6.24
N TYR A 226 5.01 -14.05 -5.42
CA TYR A 226 5.92 -12.90 -5.32
C TYR A 226 6.89 -12.95 -6.51
N VAL A 227 7.03 -11.82 -7.17
CA VAL A 227 7.94 -11.65 -8.31
C VAL A 227 8.95 -10.54 -8.01
N GLU A 228 10.11 -10.61 -8.64
CA GLU A 228 11.10 -9.56 -8.55
C GLU A 228 10.62 -8.30 -9.29
N LYS A 229 11.26 -7.18 -9.00
CA LYS A 229 10.82 -5.86 -9.45
C LYS A 229 10.80 -5.74 -10.97
N GLU A 230 11.80 -6.27 -11.64
CA GLU A 230 11.93 -6.26 -13.11
C GLU A 230 10.75 -6.99 -13.77
N GLU A 231 10.31 -8.09 -13.19
CA GLU A 231 9.15 -8.84 -13.66
C GLU A 231 7.84 -8.06 -13.45
N LEU A 232 7.71 -7.35 -12.33
CA LEU A 232 6.55 -6.50 -12.07
C LEU A 232 6.51 -5.30 -13.03
N ILE A 233 7.65 -4.68 -13.35
CA ILE A 233 7.76 -3.61 -14.37
C ILE A 233 7.35 -4.15 -15.74
N GLY A 234 7.82 -5.34 -16.11
CA GLY A 234 7.41 -6.03 -17.34
C GLY A 234 5.90 -6.26 -17.38
N ALA A 235 5.30 -6.67 -16.26
CA ALA A 235 3.85 -6.84 -16.13
C ALA A 235 3.09 -5.52 -16.30
N PHE A 236 3.54 -4.44 -15.66
CA PHE A 236 2.94 -3.11 -15.84
C PHE A 236 3.05 -2.63 -17.29
N GLY A 237 4.17 -2.91 -17.98
CA GLY A 237 4.35 -2.58 -19.39
C GLY A 237 3.44 -3.39 -20.32
N ALA A 238 3.13 -4.64 -19.96
CA ALA A 238 2.33 -5.56 -20.76
C ALA A 238 0.82 -5.42 -20.55
N ALA A 239 0.40 -4.96 -19.37
CA ALA A 239 -1.01 -4.89 -19.00
C ALA A 239 -1.76 -3.77 -19.70
N LYS A 240 -3.03 -4.04 -20.02
CA LYS A 240 -4.00 -3.04 -20.51
C LYS A 240 -4.71 -2.31 -19.36
N LEU A 241 -4.75 -2.92 -18.17
CA LEU A 241 -5.51 -2.43 -17.02
C LEU A 241 -4.98 -2.98 -15.71
N PHE A 242 -4.97 -2.14 -14.66
CA PHE A 242 -4.86 -2.55 -13.27
C PHE A 242 -6.26 -2.57 -12.63
N LEU A 243 -6.70 -3.75 -12.17
CA LEU A 243 -8.02 -3.96 -11.60
C LEU A 243 -7.90 -4.22 -10.09
N PHE A 244 -8.31 -3.26 -9.25
CA PHE A 244 -8.11 -3.32 -7.81
C PHE A 244 -9.42 -3.31 -7.03
N MET A 245 -9.90 -4.49 -6.66
CA MET A 245 -11.24 -4.71 -6.12
C MET A 245 -11.29 -4.75 -4.59
N THR A 246 -10.30 -4.15 -3.92
CA THR A 246 -10.20 -4.14 -2.46
C THR A 246 -11.40 -3.47 -1.79
N TYR A 247 -11.79 -3.98 -0.62
CA TYR A 247 -12.88 -3.42 0.20
C TYR A 247 -12.39 -2.45 1.28
N GLU A 248 -11.11 -2.55 1.66
CA GLU A 248 -10.52 -1.73 2.70
C GLU A 248 -9.03 -1.53 2.45
N GLU A 249 -8.55 -0.31 2.60
CA GLU A 249 -7.16 0.11 2.49
C GLU A 249 -6.86 1.26 3.44
N ASN A 250 -5.58 1.42 3.78
CA ASN A 250 -5.10 2.64 4.41
C ASN A 250 -4.58 3.66 3.38
N GLU A 251 -4.10 3.21 2.20
CA GLU A 251 -3.77 4.01 1.03
C GLU A 251 -3.78 3.17 -0.26
N GLY A 252 -3.06 2.03 -0.26
CA GLY A 252 -2.89 1.19 -1.44
C GLY A 252 -1.65 1.57 -2.26
N ILE A 253 -0.45 1.22 -1.78
CA ILE A 253 0.83 1.50 -2.48
C ILE A 253 0.79 1.00 -3.93
N VAL A 254 0.22 -0.18 -4.18
CA VAL A 254 0.10 -0.76 -5.53
C VAL A 254 -0.75 0.09 -6.48
N VAL A 255 -1.67 0.91 -5.95
CA VAL A 255 -2.43 1.89 -6.75
C VAL A 255 -1.50 2.99 -7.25
N LEU A 256 -0.62 3.50 -6.38
CA LEU A 256 0.39 4.49 -6.76
C LEU A 256 1.38 3.92 -7.78
N GLU A 257 1.74 2.64 -7.64
CA GLU A 257 2.60 1.94 -8.61
C GLU A 257 1.91 1.83 -9.98
N ALA A 258 0.64 1.46 -10.04
CA ALA A 258 -0.12 1.39 -11.28
C ALA A 258 -0.25 2.78 -11.95
N LEU A 259 -0.54 3.83 -11.18
CA LEU A 259 -0.57 5.21 -11.68
C LEU A 259 0.80 5.68 -12.17
N SER A 260 1.88 5.32 -11.46
CA SER A 260 3.26 5.61 -11.87
C SER A 260 3.62 4.94 -13.19
N ALA A 261 3.15 3.72 -13.42
CA ALA A 261 3.33 2.97 -14.66
C ALA A 261 2.44 3.49 -15.81
N LYS A 262 1.65 4.54 -15.60
CA LYS A 262 0.66 5.04 -16.58
C LYS A 262 -0.26 3.91 -17.07
N LEU A 263 -0.76 3.11 -16.14
CA LEU A 263 -1.70 2.04 -16.44
C LEU A 263 -3.11 2.50 -16.12
N PRO A 264 -4.10 2.30 -17.02
CA PRO A 264 -5.49 2.52 -16.67
C PRO A 264 -5.84 1.79 -15.37
N LEU A 265 -6.58 2.44 -14.49
CA LEU A 265 -6.87 1.94 -13.15
C LEU A 265 -8.37 1.89 -12.89
N VAL A 266 -8.89 0.72 -12.51
CA VAL A 266 -10.25 0.59 -11.95
C VAL A 266 -10.13 0.15 -10.50
N VAL A 267 -10.67 0.95 -9.58
CA VAL A 267 -10.68 0.67 -8.13
C VAL A 267 -12.11 0.55 -7.62
N ARG A 268 -12.28 -0.09 -6.46
CA ARG A 268 -13.55 -0.03 -5.74
C ARG A 268 -13.77 1.40 -5.22
N ASP A 269 -15.00 1.88 -5.34
CA ASP A 269 -15.42 3.16 -4.75
C ASP A 269 -15.54 3.00 -3.24
N ILE A 270 -14.45 3.32 -2.54
CA ILE A 270 -14.31 3.22 -1.08
C ILE A 270 -13.74 4.52 -0.50
N PRO A 271 -14.03 4.84 0.78
CA PRO A 271 -13.71 6.15 1.38
C PRO A 271 -12.24 6.57 1.32
N VAL A 272 -11.29 5.62 1.38
CA VAL A 272 -9.86 5.93 1.31
C VAL A 272 -9.46 6.66 0.01
N TYR A 273 -10.25 6.49 -1.06
CA TYR A 273 -9.97 7.08 -2.36
C TYR A 273 -10.73 8.39 -2.64
N GLU A 274 -11.62 8.85 -1.75
CA GLU A 274 -12.48 10.02 -2.00
C GLU A 274 -11.69 11.30 -2.30
N ASN A 275 -10.62 11.54 -1.55
CA ASN A 275 -9.89 12.81 -1.60
C ASN A 275 -8.80 12.87 -2.67
N TRP A 276 -8.52 11.78 -3.40
CA TRP A 276 -7.39 11.77 -4.33
C TRP A 276 -7.61 10.96 -5.62
N LEU A 277 -8.59 10.06 -5.65
CA LEU A 277 -9.02 9.39 -6.88
C LEU A 277 -10.44 9.86 -7.24
N GLN A 278 -10.62 10.27 -8.50
CA GLN A 278 -11.88 10.79 -9.03
C GLN A 278 -12.26 10.01 -10.27
N ASP A 279 -13.50 9.44 -10.26
CA ASP A 279 -14.04 8.62 -11.36
C ASP A 279 -14.09 9.41 -12.66
N GLY A 280 -13.54 8.86 -13.74
CA GLY A 280 -13.50 9.49 -15.06
C GLY A 280 -12.54 10.67 -15.22
N ILE A 281 -11.76 11.02 -14.18
CA ILE A 281 -10.79 12.12 -14.19
C ILE A 281 -9.35 11.61 -14.09
N ASN A 282 -9.04 10.76 -13.11
CA ASN A 282 -7.69 10.22 -12.90
C ASN A 282 -7.66 8.70 -12.65
N CYS A 283 -8.83 8.08 -12.57
CA CYS A 283 -9.05 6.64 -12.49
C CYS A 283 -10.49 6.33 -12.87
N PHE A 284 -10.88 5.05 -12.77
CA PHE A 284 -12.26 4.61 -12.80
C PHE A 284 -12.65 4.00 -11.46
N LYS A 285 -13.86 4.28 -10.97
CA LYS A 285 -14.38 3.72 -9.73
C LYS A 285 -15.58 2.82 -10.00
N ALA A 286 -15.71 1.71 -9.27
CA ALA A 286 -16.82 0.78 -9.40
C ALA A 286 -17.28 0.31 -8.01
N ARG A 287 -18.60 0.13 -7.83
CA ARG A 287 -19.23 -0.27 -6.55
C ARG A 287 -19.51 -1.76 -6.45
N ASN A 288 -19.72 -2.40 -7.59
CA ASN A 288 -20.12 -3.80 -7.69
C ASN A 288 -19.48 -4.49 -8.90
N ASN A 289 -19.60 -5.81 -8.97
CA ASN A 289 -18.96 -6.61 -10.02
C ASN A 289 -19.42 -6.25 -11.44
N ASP A 290 -20.66 -5.82 -11.62
CA ASP A 290 -21.17 -5.46 -12.96
C ASP A 290 -20.57 -4.14 -13.43
N GLU A 291 -20.40 -3.16 -12.54
CA GLU A 291 -19.70 -1.91 -12.87
C GLU A 291 -18.21 -2.16 -13.17
N PHE A 292 -17.54 -3.00 -12.36
CA PHE A 292 -16.16 -3.42 -12.63
C PHE A 292 -16.05 -4.07 -14.01
N TYR A 293 -16.92 -5.04 -14.31
CA TYR A 293 -16.94 -5.72 -15.59
C TYR A 293 -17.13 -4.74 -16.76
N LYS A 294 -18.16 -3.87 -16.69
CA LYS A 294 -18.46 -2.89 -17.75
C LYS A 294 -17.29 -1.94 -18.00
N LYS A 295 -16.72 -1.35 -16.93
CA LYS A 295 -15.59 -0.42 -17.04
C LYS A 295 -14.35 -1.13 -17.59
N MET A 296 -14.00 -2.32 -17.06
CA MET A 296 -12.91 -3.13 -17.55
C MET A 296 -13.03 -3.44 -19.05
N VAL A 297 -14.17 -3.95 -19.50
CA VAL A 297 -14.42 -4.29 -20.91
C VAL A 297 -14.34 -3.05 -21.80
N SER A 298 -14.88 -1.91 -21.36
CA SER A 298 -14.81 -0.65 -22.11
C SER A 298 -13.36 -0.18 -22.30
N ILE A 299 -12.56 -0.24 -21.23
CA ILE A 299 -11.14 0.17 -21.27
C ILE A 299 -10.31 -0.77 -22.14
N VAL A 300 -10.42 -2.08 -21.92
CA VAL A 300 -9.59 -3.09 -22.64
C VAL A 300 -9.91 -3.09 -24.12
N ASN A 301 -11.17 -2.83 -24.51
CA ASN A 301 -11.61 -2.74 -25.91
C ASN A 301 -11.49 -1.32 -26.49
N GLU A 302 -10.76 -0.42 -25.82
CA GLU A 302 -10.43 0.92 -26.31
C GLU A 302 -11.66 1.80 -26.65
N LYS A 303 -12.77 1.61 -25.89
CA LYS A 303 -14.04 2.35 -26.07
C LYS A 303 -14.13 3.63 -25.22
N VAL A 304 -13.07 4.03 -24.54
CA VAL A 304 -13.03 5.25 -23.72
C VAL A 304 -12.22 6.31 -24.46
N GLU A 305 -12.89 7.35 -24.95
CA GLU A 305 -12.28 8.36 -25.82
C GLU A 305 -11.18 9.16 -25.12
N ASN A 306 -11.37 9.57 -23.86
CA ASN A 306 -10.44 10.39 -23.09
C ASN A 306 -9.48 9.59 -22.20
N ILE A 307 -9.24 8.31 -22.51
CA ILE A 307 -8.43 7.42 -21.66
C ILE A 307 -7.03 7.95 -21.38
N ASN A 308 -6.39 8.57 -22.37
CA ASN A 308 -5.03 9.11 -22.24
C ASN A 308 -4.98 10.29 -21.26
N GLU A 309 -6.00 11.15 -21.26
CA GLU A 309 -6.11 12.24 -20.30
C GLU A 309 -6.27 11.71 -18.86
N ILE A 310 -7.13 10.71 -18.66
CA ILE A 310 -7.36 10.06 -17.37
C ILE A 310 -6.05 9.44 -16.86
N ILE A 311 -5.30 8.76 -17.72
CA ILE A 311 -4.00 8.16 -17.40
C ILE A 311 -3.00 9.23 -16.98
N GLU A 312 -2.88 10.33 -17.73
CA GLU A 312 -1.95 11.40 -17.42
C GLU A 312 -2.32 12.12 -16.12
N ASN A 313 -3.60 12.32 -15.85
CA ASN A 313 -4.07 12.87 -14.58
C ASN A 313 -3.77 11.91 -13.41
N GLY A 314 -3.92 10.60 -13.60
CA GLY A 314 -3.49 9.59 -12.63
C GLY A 314 -1.98 9.63 -12.37
N TYR A 315 -1.18 9.77 -13.41
CA TYR A 315 0.28 9.88 -13.28
C TYR A 315 0.72 11.16 -12.52
N LYS A 316 -0.02 12.29 -12.65
CA LYS A 316 0.22 13.49 -11.85
C LYS A 316 0.09 13.19 -10.34
N ILE A 317 -0.90 12.39 -9.95
CA ILE A 317 -1.08 11.94 -8.57
C ILE A 317 0.17 11.17 -8.06
N ALA A 318 0.69 10.24 -8.88
CA ALA A 318 1.92 9.52 -8.54
C ALA A 318 3.12 10.47 -8.41
N LYS A 319 3.28 11.46 -9.32
CA LYS A 319 4.35 12.46 -9.24
C LYS A 319 4.29 13.36 -8.00
N GLU A 320 3.10 13.65 -7.48
CA GLU A 320 2.93 14.39 -6.23
C GLU A 320 3.32 13.54 -5.02
N ARG A 321 3.27 12.22 -5.15
CA ARG A 321 3.63 11.22 -4.12
C ARG A 321 4.95 10.52 -4.41
N ASP A 322 5.80 11.13 -5.22
CA ASP A 322 7.17 10.63 -5.44
C ASP A 322 7.97 10.60 -4.13
N LEU A 323 8.77 9.55 -3.93
CA LEU A 323 9.51 9.34 -2.69
C LEU A 323 10.44 10.51 -2.33
N LYS A 324 10.97 11.23 -3.31
CA LYS A 324 11.78 12.43 -3.04
C LYS A 324 10.94 13.53 -2.39
N LYS A 325 9.72 13.76 -2.88
CA LYS A 325 8.78 14.73 -2.28
C LYS A 325 8.28 14.25 -0.91
N ILE A 326 8.00 12.97 -0.76
CA ILE A 326 7.57 12.38 0.49
C ILE A 326 8.67 12.50 1.56
N GLY A 327 9.92 12.23 1.19
CA GLY A 327 11.07 12.40 2.08
C GLY A 327 11.27 13.84 2.55
N ALA A 328 11.02 14.84 1.67
CA ALA A 328 11.05 16.24 2.08
C ALA A 328 9.98 16.57 3.13
N LYS A 329 8.75 16.02 3.00
CA LYS A 329 7.68 16.17 4.01
C LYS A 329 8.04 15.48 5.35
N TYR A 330 8.69 14.32 5.32
CA TYR A 330 9.20 13.68 6.54
C TYR A 330 10.26 14.54 7.21
N LYS A 331 11.23 15.06 6.44
CA LYS A 331 12.30 15.93 6.94
C LYS A 331 11.73 17.16 7.63
N GLU A 332 10.85 17.91 6.95
CA GLU A 332 10.16 19.08 7.49
C GLU A 332 9.45 18.75 8.81
N TYR A 333 8.76 17.62 8.87
CA TYR A 333 8.02 17.24 10.06
C TYR A 333 8.93 16.82 11.22
N TYR A 334 10.04 16.17 10.96
CA TYR A 334 11.02 15.83 12.00
C TYR A 334 11.71 17.09 12.55
N GLU A 335 12.08 18.03 11.69
CA GLU A 335 12.63 19.33 12.10
C GLU A 335 11.64 20.11 12.96
N TYR A 336 10.39 20.21 12.52
CA TYR A 336 9.30 20.82 13.28
C TYR A 336 9.12 20.21 14.71
N ILE A 337 9.16 18.88 14.81
CA ILE A 337 9.03 18.19 16.12
C ILE A 337 10.20 18.53 17.04
N LEU A 338 11.43 18.62 16.54
CA LEU A 338 12.58 18.94 17.38
C LEU A 338 12.61 20.40 17.82
N GLU A 339 12.18 21.31 16.96
CA GLU A 339 12.06 22.75 17.28
C GLU A 339 11.01 23.01 18.37
N ASN A 340 9.87 22.29 18.32
CA ASN A 340 8.77 22.46 19.23
C ASN A 340 8.82 21.54 20.49
N LYS A 341 9.88 20.75 20.64
CA LYS A 341 10.05 19.84 21.78
C LYS A 341 10.22 20.55 23.13
N ASN A 342 10.55 21.82 23.14
CA ASN A 342 10.87 22.61 24.33
C ASN A 342 9.69 23.45 24.87
N ILE A 343 8.44 23.16 24.44
CA ILE A 343 7.22 23.82 24.97
C ILE A 343 6.48 22.87 25.92
#